data_d65335395a2fe03517b491a6be7c65e8
#
_entry.id   d65335395a2fe03517b491a6be7c65e8
#
_cell.length_a   1.000
_cell.length_b   1.000
_cell.length_c   1.000
_cell.angle_alpha   90.00
_cell.angle_beta   90.00
_cell.angle_gamma   90.00
#
_symmetry.space_group_name_H-M   'P 1'
#
loop_
_entity.id
_entity.type
_entity.pdbx_description
1 polymer ?
#
loop_
_entity_poly.entity_id
_entity_poly.type
_entity_poly.pdbx_seq_one_letter_code
_entity_poly.pdbx_strand_id
1 'polypeptide(L)'
;MLDLIIIPISLALLYAGGEGALKGVLVIARKFKLSNILVSAVIIGFGTSLAELTVSIEAVIIGSPDLALGNIIGSNIANILLVTALAALITPILLKDLKINKDIFVMGLAALLLLVFKFVDWLNVYTGVIFLIILFSYIFYSYYKDQKKNIDYEEDLKMFSISKALIYSIFGVAIL
;
A
#
# COMPACT_ATOMS: atom_id res chain seq x y z
N MET A 1 8.04 -29.37 15.18
CA MET A 1 6.82 -29.99 14.61
C MET A 1 5.66 -28.99 14.55
N LEU A 2 5.50 -28.13 15.56
CA LEU A 2 4.45 -27.10 15.56
C LEU A 2 4.64 -26.12 14.38
N ASP A 3 5.87 -25.71 14.11
CA ASP A 3 6.22 -24.76 13.06
C ASP A 3 5.86 -25.27 11.65
N LEU A 4 5.96 -26.57 11.40
CA LEU A 4 5.59 -27.19 10.13
C LEU A 4 4.07 -27.09 9.83
N ILE A 5 3.26 -26.91 10.86
CA ILE A 5 1.80 -26.73 10.74
C ILE A 5 1.46 -25.24 10.73
N ILE A 6 2.16 -24.43 11.52
CA ILE A 6 1.91 -22.99 11.61
C ILE A 6 2.22 -22.28 10.29
N ILE A 7 3.34 -22.61 9.63
CA ILE A 7 3.75 -21.94 8.38
C ILE A 7 2.68 -22.07 7.27
N PRO A 8 2.20 -23.29 6.92
CA PRO A 8 1.15 -23.42 5.89
C PRO A 8 -0.16 -22.73 6.28
N ILE A 9 -0.54 -22.77 7.56
CA ILE A 9 -1.74 -22.08 8.04
C ILE A 9 -1.59 -20.56 7.90
N SER A 10 -0.44 -20.02 8.30
CA SER A 10 -0.16 -18.58 8.16
C SER A 10 -0.18 -18.14 6.70
N LEU A 11 0.43 -18.93 5.79
CA LEU A 11 0.39 -18.64 4.35
C LEU A 11 -1.04 -18.69 3.79
N ALA A 12 -1.85 -19.66 4.23
CA ALA A 12 -3.25 -19.75 3.81
C ALA A 12 -4.08 -18.57 4.33
N LEU A 13 -3.84 -18.12 5.57
CA LEU A 13 -4.48 -16.95 6.16
C LEU A 13 -4.06 -15.67 5.43
N LEU A 14 -2.77 -15.50 5.14
CA LEU A 14 -2.27 -14.35 4.37
C LEU A 14 -2.90 -14.30 2.97
N TYR A 15 -2.99 -15.44 2.29
CA TYR A 15 -3.65 -15.53 0.98
C TYR A 15 -5.14 -15.14 1.07
N ALA A 16 -5.87 -15.75 2.01
CA ALA A 16 -7.30 -15.48 2.21
C ALA A 16 -7.55 -14.02 2.64
N GLY A 17 -6.68 -13.47 3.50
CA GLY A 17 -6.71 -12.07 3.93
C GLY A 17 -6.48 -11.11 2.77
N GLY A 18 -5.45 -11.36 1.97
CA GLY A 18 -5.13 -10.55 0.78
C GLY A 18 -6.25 -10.57 -0.26
N GLU A 19 -6.79 -11.75 -0.58
CA GLU A 19 -7.93 -11.89 -1.50
C GLU A 19 -9.20 -11.21 -0.97
N GLY A 20 -9.48 -11.35 0.32
CA GLY A 20 -10.60 -10.69 0.98
C GLY A 20 -10.45 -9.18 0.94
N ALA A 21 -9.29 -8.65 1.33
CA ALA A 21 -9.00 -7.21 1.27
C ALA A 21 -9.18 -6.67 -0.14
N LEU A 22 -8.59 -7.32 -1.15
CA LEU A 22 -8.69 -6.90 -2.54
C LEU A 22 -10.14 -6.86 -3.03
N LYS A 23 -10.92 -7.94 -2.82
CA LYS A 23 -12.34 -8.00 -3.21
C LYS A 23 -13.17 -6.90 -2.54
N GLY A 24 -12.98 -6.69 -1.24
CA GLY A 24 -13.70 -5.64 -0.50
C GLY A 24 -13.38 -4.25 -1.05
N VAL A 25 -12.11 -3.96 -1.26
CA VAL A 25 -11.60 -2.69 -1.78
C VAL A 25 -12.13 -2.39 -3.19
N LEU A 26 -12.16 -3.39 -4.10
CA LEU A 26 -12.68 -3.21 -5.46
C LEU A 26 -14.17 -2.90 -5.48
N VAL A 27 -14.98 -3.49 -4.59
CA VAL A 27 -16.40 -3.17 -4.44
C VAL A 27 -16.61 -1.74 -3.94
N ILE A 28 -15.79 -1.29 -2.97
CA ILE A 28 -15.80 0.09 -2.47
C ILE A 28 -15.42 1.07 -3.58
N ALA A 29 -14.33 0.78 -4.33
CA ALA A 29 -13.89 1.57 -5.47
C ALA A 29 -15.01 1.79 -6.49
N ARG A 30 -15.66 0.71 -6.89
CA ARG A 30 -16.75 0.72 -7.86
C ARG A 30 -17.92 1.58 -7.39
N LYS A 31 -18.33 1.49 -6.13
CA LYS A 31 -19.45 2.26 -5.61
C LYS A 31 -19.16 3.75 -5.53
N PHE A 32 -17.94 4.13 -5.19
CA PHE A 32 -17.52 5.53 -5.14
C PHE A 32 -16.96 6.04 -6.48
N LYS A 33 -17.04 5.23 -7.56
CA LYS A 33 -16.50 5.54 -8.88
C LYS A 33 -15.02 5.96 -8.83
N LEU A 34 -14.26 5.31 -7.95
CA LEU A 34 -12.83 5.53 -7.78
C LEU A 34 -12.05 4.58 -8.65
N SER A 35 -10.87 4.99 -9.15
CA SER A 35 -10.00 4.06 -9.86
C SER A 35 -9.53 2.93 -8.94
N ASN A 36 -9.43 1.73 -9.50
CA ASN A 36 -8.91 0.57 -8.78
C ASN A 36 -7.49 0.86 -8.25
N ILE A 37 -6.68 1.63 -9.01
CA ILE A 37 -5.33 2.03 -8.63
C ILE A 37 -5.35 2.90 -7.38
N LEU A 38 -6.19 3.95 -7.34
CA LEU A 38 -6.28 4.85 -6.20
C LEU A 38 -6.71 4.09 -4.94
N VAL A 39 -7.73 3.25 -5.05
CA VAL A 39 -8.27 2.54 -3.89
C VAL A 39 -7.30 1.47 -3.40
N SER A 40 -6.63 0.76 -4.32
CA SER A 40 -5.56 -0.18 -3.94
C SER A 40 -4.40 0.54 -3.27
N ALA A 41 -3.94 1.68 -3.79
CA ALA A 41 -2.86 2.44 -3.19
C ALA A 41 -3.22 2.99 -1.80
N VAL A 42 -4.46 3.47 -1.61
CA VAL A 42 -4.88 4.08 -0.33
C VAL A 42 -5.28 3.01 0.69
N ILE A 43 -6.13 2.05 0.34
CA ILE A 43 -6.67 1.11 1.33
C ILE A 43 -5.70 -0.07 1.54
N ILE A 44 -5.26 -0.73 0.47
CA ILE A 44 -4.37 -1.89 0.58
C ILE A 44 -2.97 -1.41 0.96
N GLY A 45 -2.45 -0.40 0.27
CA GLY A 45 -1.11 0.14 0.55
C GLY A 45 -0.99 0.65 1.97
N PHE A 46 -1.95 1.45 2.46
CA PHE A 46 -1.95 1.91 3.85
C PHE A 46 -2.13 0.77 4.84
N GLY A 47 -3.08 -0.16 4.56
CA GLY A 47 -3.34 -1.30 5.43
C GLY A 47 -2.12 -2.21 5.60
N THR A 48 -1.43 -2.54 4.51
CA THR A 48 -0.21 -3.37 4.57
C THR A 48 0.97 -2.64 5.22
N SER A 49 1.03 -1.31 5.13
CA SER A 49 2.08 -0.49 5.77
C SER A 49 1.80 -0.15 7.25
N LEU A 50 0.70 -0.62 7.85
CA LEU A 50 0.44 -0.40 9.28
C LEU A 50 1.46 -1.09 10.17
N ALA A 51 1.95 -2.25 9.78
CA ALA A 51 2.98 -2.97 10.52
C ALA A 51 4.28 -2.18 10.54
N GLU A 52 4.72 -1.68 9.39
CA GLU A 52 5.91 -0.83 9.28
C GLU A 52 5.76 0.48 10.05
N LEU A 53 4.57 1.08 10.01
CA LEU A 53 4.28 2.29 10.77
C LEU A 53 4.40 2.04 12.28
N THR A 54 3.82 0.95 12.78
CA THR A 54 3.85 0.59 14.20
C THR A 54 5.27 0.33 14.67
N VAL A 55 6.05 -0.48 13.93
CA VAL A 55 7.45 -0.77 14.25
C VAL A 55 8.29 0.50 14.21
N SER A 56 8.07 1.38 13.21
CA SER A 56 8.84 2.62 13.11
C SER A 56 8.53 3.60 14.24
N ILE A 57 7.27 3.73 14.65
CA ILE A 57 6.87 4.57 15.80
C ILE A 57 7.50 4.02 17.07
N GLU A 58 7.41 2.71 17.32
CA GLU A 58 8.01 2.09 18.51
C GLU A 58 9.51 2.27 18.53
N ALA A 59 10.21 2.07 17.40
CA ALA A 59 11.64 2.28 17.29
C ALA A 59 12.05 3.71 17.68
N VAL A 60 11.29 4.72 17.25
CA VAL A 60 11.55 6.12 17.62
C VAL A 60 11.31 6.35 19.13
N ILE A 61 10.23 5.80 19.69
CA ILE A 61 9.88 5.94 21.11
C ILE A 61 10.99 5.36 22.01
N ILE A 62 11.56 4.21 21.62
CA ILE A 62 12.66 3.59 22.38
C ILE A 62 14.05 4.20 22.08
N GLY A 63 14.11 5.30 21.32
CA GLY A 63 15.35 6.02 21.02
C GLY A 63 16.21 5.39 19.92
N SER A 64 15.64 4.60 19.02
CA SER A 64 16.33 3.94 17.92
C SER A 64 15.84 4.44 16.54
N PRO A 65 16.02 5.72 16.18
CA PRO A 65 15.50 6.29 14.93
C PRO A 65 16.11 5.65 13.66
N ASP A 66 17.34 5.17 13.74
CA ASP A 66 17.99 4.47 12.61
C ASP A 66 17.28 3.13 12.30
N LEU A 67 16.74 2.45 13.33
CA LEU A 67 15.91 1.26 13.13
C LEU A 67 14.62 1.61 12.39
N ALA A 68 13.95 2.71 12.75
CA ALA A 68 12.75 3.19 12.05
C ALA A 68 13.06 3.49 10.58
N LEU A 69 14.15 4.20 10.30
CA LEU A 69 14.57 4.53 8.95
C LEU A 69 14.92 3.26 8.13
N GLY A 70 15.66 2.33 8.75
CA GLY A 70 15.99 1.04 8.16
C GLY A 70 14.77 0.20 7.81
N ASN A 71 13.75 0.19 8.70
CA ASN A 71 12.48 -0.50 8.47
C ASN A 71 11.73 0.09 7.25
N ILE A 72 11.62 1.42 7.16
CA ILE A 72 10.94 2.11 6.05
C ILE A 72 11.66 1.86 4.71
N ILE A 73 12.98 2.03 4.68
CA ILE A 73 13.78 1.84 3.46
C ILE A 73 13.81 0.36 3.07
N GLY A 74 14.02 -0.52 4.04
CA GLY A 74 14.12 -1.96 3.84
C GLY A 74 12.84 -2.57 3.30
N SER A 75 11.68 -2.18 3.83
CA SER A 75 10.38 -2.65 3.32
C SER A 75 10.14 -2.20 1.88
N ASN A 76 10.48 -0.96 1.52
CA ASN A 76 10.38 -0.49 0.13
C ASN A 76 11.28 -1.29 -0.82
N ILE A 77 12.53 -1.55 -0.42
CA ILE A 77 13.47 -2.38 -1.20
C ILE A 77 12.90 -3.79 -1.37
N ALA A 78 12.42 -4.41 -0.29
CA ALA A 78 11.85 -5.75 -0.34
C ALA A 78 10.60 -5.80 -1.23
N ASN A 79 9.72 -4.81 -1.15
CA ASN A 79 8.51 -4.74 -1.98
C ASN A 79 8.85 -4.63 -3.48
N ILE A 80 9.89 -3.87 -3.84
CA ILE A 80 10.30 -3.71 -5.24
C ILE A 80 11.10 -4.92 -5.73
N LEU A 81 12.17 -5.30 -5.03
CA LEU A 81 13.13 -6.29 -5.52
C LEU A 81 12.70 -7.74 -5.24
N LEU A 82 11.94 -8.00 -4.19
CA LEU A 82 11.50 -9.34 -3.84
C LEU A 82 10.04 -9.56 -4.26
N VAL A 83 9.11 -8.80 -3.72
CA VAL A 83 7.67 -9.05 -3.92
C VAL A 83 7.27 -8.85 -5.38
N THR A 84 7.64 -7.71 -5.97
CA THR A 84 7.30 -7.43 -7.38
C THR A 84 8.05 -8.38 -8.34
N ALA A 85 9.31 -8.72 -8.05
CA ALA A 85 10.07 -9.65 -8.88
C ALA A 85 9.47 -11.06 -8.84
N LEU A 86 9.12 -11.56 -7.65
CA LEU A 86 8.48 -12.89 -7.53
C LEU A 86 7.10 -12.90 -8.21
N ALA A 87 6.31 -11.85 -8.07
CA ALA A 87 5.02 -11.73 -8.76
C ALA A 87 5.20 -11.78 -10.29
N ALA A 88 6.19 -11.05 -10.82
CA ALA A 88 6.49 -11.03 -12.25
C ALA A 88 7.01 -12.36 -12.79
N LEU A 89 7.69 -13.16 -11.96
CA LEU A 89 8.11 -14.52 -12.32
C LEU A 89 6.93 -15.50 -12.43
N ILE A 90 5.90 -15.31 -11.60
CA ILE A 90 4.70 -16.16 -11.60
C ILE A 90 3.77 -15.74 -12.75
N THR A 91 3.55 -14.43 -12.92
CA THR A 91 2.68 -13.88 -13.96
C THR A 91 3.27 -12.58 -14.49
N PRO A 92 3.47 -12.45 -15.83
CA PRO A 92 3.99 -11.22 -16.41
C PRO A 92 3.13 -10.00 -16.07
N ILE A 93 3.75 -8.95 -15.54
CA ILE A 93 3.07 -7.70 -15.20
C ILE A 93 3.03 -6.81 -16.46
N LEU A 94 1.86 -6.70 -17.09
CA LEU A 94 1.68 -5.88 -18.28
C LEU A 94 1.36 -4.44 -17.88
N LEU A 95 2.30 -3.54 -18.19
CA LEU A 95 2.20 -2.11 -17.83
C LEU A 95 1.67 -1.22 -18.98
N LYS A 96 1.42 -1.78 -20.17
CA LYS A 96 1.12 -1.00 -21.40
C LYS A 96 -0.04 -0.03 -21.26
N ASP A 97 -1.08 -0.39 -20.51
CA ASP A 97 -2.31 0.38 -20.37
C ASP A 97 -2.39 1.17 -19.06
N LEU A 98 -1.41 1.02 -18.19
CA LEU A 98 -1.36 1.68 -16.89
C LEU A 98 -0.65 3.04 -17.01
N LYS A 99 -1.36 4.13 -16.69
CA LYS A 99 -0.78 5.48 -16.63
C LYS A 99 -0.10 5.74 -15.28
N ILE A 100 0.89 4.90 -14.94
CA ILE A 100 1.59 4.91 -13.65
C ILE A 100 2.82 5.83 -13.61
N ASN A 101 3.17 6.48 -14.72
CA ASN A 101 4.39 7.32 -14.78
C ASN A 101 4.43 8.41 -13.71
N LYS A 102 3.27 8.98 -13.36
CA LYS A 102 3.19 9.98 -12.28
C LYS A 102 3.42 9.36 -10.91
N ASP A 103 2.85 8.18 -10.70
CA ASP A 103 2.90 7.49 -9.43
C ASP A 103 4.35 7.06 -9.16
N ILE A 104 5.04 6.55 -10.18
CA ILE A 104 6.47 6.25 -10.15
C ILE A 104 7.29 7.52 -9.89
N PHE A 105 6.96 8.65 -10.55
CA PHE A 105 7.66 9.91 -10.34
C PHE A 105 7.49 10.43 -8.91
N VAL A 106 6.27 10.41 -8.37
CA VAL A 106 5.99 10.86 -6.99
C VAL A 106 6.69 9.96 -5.97
N MET A 107 6.67 8.63 -6.19
CA MET A 107 7.39 7.67 -5.36
C MET A 107 8.91 7.95 -5.38
N GLY A 108 9.50 8.12 -6.56
CA GLY A 108 10.92 8.42 -6.70
C GLY A 108 11.29 9.76 -6.07
N LEU A 109 10.46 10.78 -6.22
CA LEU A 109 10.66 12.09 -5.58
C LEU A 109 10.60 11.99 -4.06
N ALA A 110 9.63 11.26 -3.51
CA ALA A 110 9.53 11.05 -2.06
C ALA A 110 10.76 10.33 -1.50
N ALA A 111 11.23 9.28 -2.19
CA ALA A 111 12.45 8.56 -1.81
C ALA A 111 13.69 9.46 -1.88
N LEU A 112 13.82 10.27 -2.94
CA LEU A 112 14.93 11.22 -3.09
C LEU A 112 14.91 12.29 -1.98
N LEU A 113 13.73 12.84 -1.68
CA LEU A 113 13.59 13.83 -0.60
C LEU A 113 13.95 13.22 0.77
N LEU A 114 13.55 11.99 1.04
CA LEU A 114 13.94 11.28 2.26
C LEU A 114 15.45 11.17 2.38
N LEU A 115 16.14 10.77 1.30
CA LEU A 115 17.59 10.68 1.25
C LEU A 115 18.25 12.05 1.50
N VAL A 116 17.81 13.09 0.79
CA VAL A 116 18.34 14.45 0.95
C VAL A 116 18.20 14.93 2.39
N PHE A 117 17.01 14.78 2.99
CA PHE A 117 16.79 15.21 4.38
C PHE A 117 17.59 14.38 5.38
N LYS A 118 17.86 13.09 5.10
CA LYS A 118 18.78 12.28 5.92
C LYS A 118 20.21 12.79 5.81
N PHE A 119 20.72 13.11 4.62
CA PHE A 119 22.09 13.57 4.43
C PHE A 119 22.37 14.94 5.03
N VAL A 120 21.37 15.81 5.14
CA VAL A 120 21.50 17.14 5.75
C VAL A 120 21.05 17.18 7.22
N ASP A 121 20.79 16.00 7.81
CA ASP A 121 20.30 15.82 9.19
C ASP A 121 19.03 16.66 9.51
N TRP A 122 18.16 16.81 8.52
CA TRP A 122 16.92 17.57 8.64
C TRP A 122 15.67 16.69 8.87
N LEU A 123 15.85 15.43 9.24
CA LEU A 123 14.72 14.56 9.58
C LEU A 123 14.17 14.95 10.97
N ASN A 124 13.20 15.83 10.98
CA ASN A 124 12.53 16.35 12.17
C ASN A 124 11.02 16.45 11.95
N VAL A 125 10.29 16.96 12.94
CA VAL A 125 8.83 17.10 12.91
C VAL A 125 8.36 17.91 11.69
N TYR A 126 9.08 18.98 11.31
CA TYR A 126 8.69 19.82 10.18
C TYR A 126 8.78 19.08 8.85
N THR A 127 9.84 18.30 8.64
CA THR A 127 9.97 17.46 7.44
C THR A 127 8.92 16.36 7.42
N GLY A 128 8.58 15.78 8.57
CA GLY A 128 7.46 14.84 8.69
C GLY A 128 6.13 15.46 8.26
N VAL A 129 5.83 16.68 8.70
CA VAL A 129 4.64 17.43 8.28
C VAL A 129 4.66 17.69 6.76
N ILE A 130 5.80 18.04 6.18
CA ILE A 130 5.94 18.24 4.72
C ILE A 130 5.59 16.94 3.97
N PHE A 131 6.13 15.79 4.40
CA PHE A 131 5.80 14.50 3.79
C PHE A 131 4.30 14.18 3.87
N LEU A 132 3.66 14.45 5.01
CA LEU A 132 2.21 14.27 5.15
C LEU A 132 1.42 15.20 4.21
N ILE A 133 1.83 16.46 4.08
CA ILE A 133 1.20 17.40 3.15
C ILE A 133 1.34 16.89 1.70
N ILE A 134 2.53 16.42 1.31
CA ILE A 134 2.76 15.85 -0.03
C ILE A 134 1.86 14.64 -0.25
N LEU A 135 1.78 13.71 0.72
CA LEU A 135 0.96 12.51 0.64
C LEU A 135 -0.54 12.86 0.47
N PHE A 136 -1.09 13.71 1.35
CA PHE A 136 -2.49 14.09 1.26
C PHE A 136 -2.81 14.88 0.00
N SER A 137 -1.91 15.75 -0.45
CA SER A 137 -2.05 16.49 -1.71
C SER A 137 -2.05 15.53 -2.91
N TYR A 138 -1.20 14.51 -2.90
CA TYR A 138 -1.16 13.49 -3.93
C TYR A 138 -2.45 12.66 -3.97
N ILE A 139 -2.94 12.19 -2.81
CA ILE A 139 -4.19 11.43 -2.69
C ILE A 139 -5.36 12.26 -3.21
N PHE A 140 -5.45 13.52 -2.78
CA PHE A 140 -6.51 14.44 -3.20
C PHE A 140 -6.47 14.72 -4.71
N TYR A 141 -5.29 15.00 -5.25
CA TYR A 141 -5.11 15.21 -6.69
C TYR A 141 -5.50 13.96 -7.50
N SER A 142 -5.08 12.77 -7.06
CA SER A 142 -5.41 11.51 -7.71
C SER A 142 -6.91 11.24 -7.67
N TYR A 143 -7.57 11.50 -6.54
CA TYR A 143 -9.01 11.37 -6.38
C TYR A 143 -9.77 12.24 -7.39
N TYR A 144 -9.45 13.53 -7.49
CA TYR A 144 -10.14 14.44 -8.41
C TYR A 144 -9.90 14.11 -9.88
N LYS A 145 -8.73 13.61 -10.21
CA LYS A 145 -8.39 13.25 -11.59
C LYS A 145 -9.06 11.96 -12.03
N ASP A 146 -9.18 11.00 -11.15
CA ASP A 146 -9.78 9.70 -11.45
C ASP A 146 -11.30 9.76 -11.60
N GLN A 147 -11.98 10.65 -10.90
CA GLN A 147 -13.43 10.86 -11.07
C GLN A 147 -13.83 11.28 -12.50
N LYS A 148 -12.90 11.83 -13.28
CA LYS A 148 -13.13 12.28 -14.67
C LYS A 148 -12.96 11.16 -15.71
N LYS A 149 -12.58 9.95 -15.31
CA LYS A 149 -12.44 8.81 -16.20
C LYS A 149 -13.65 7.89 -16.06
N ASN A 150 -14.27 7.55 -17.19
CA ASN A 150 -15.15 6.38 -17.26
C ASN A 150 -14.28 5.15 -16.99
N ILE A 151 -14.49 4.49 -15.86
CA ILE A 151 -13.77 3.29 -15.48
C ILE A 151 -14.64 2.12 -15.88
N ASP A 152 -14.19 1.37 -16.90
CA ASP A 152 -14.75 0.05 -17.21
C ASP A 152 -14.34 -0.89 -16.08
N TYR A 153 -15.30 -1.23 -15.24
CA TYR A 153 -15.13 -2.28 -14.25
C TYR A 153 -15.46 -3.62 -14.92
N GLU A 154 -14.58 -4.60 -14.78
CA GLU A 154 -14.88 -5.97 -15.20
C GLU A 154 -16.21 -6.41 -14.59
N GLU A 155 -17.13 -6.91 -15.43
CA GLU A 155 -18.51 -7.25 -15.06
C GLU A 155 -18.62 -8.40 -14.04
N ASP A 156 -17.57 -9.18 -13.85
CA ASP A 156 -17.58 -10.43 -13.07
C ASP A 156 -17.53 -10.28 -11.53
N LEU A 157 -17.33 -9.07 -11.01
CA LEU A 157 -17.39 -8.85 -9.56
C LEU A 157 -18.87 -8.83 -9.11
N LYS A 158 -19.36 -9.97 -8.62
CA LYS A 158 -20.66 -10.02 -7.93
C LYS A 158 -20.71 -8.94 -6.85
N MET A 159 -21.63 -7.99 -7.00
CA MET A 159 -21.78 -6.85 -6.09
C MET A 159 -22.19 -7.35 -4.70
N PHE A 160 -21.25 -7.36 -3.78
CA PHE A 160 -21.56 -7.47 -2.35
C PHE A 160 -22.21 -6.17 -1.86
N SER A 161 -23.01 -6.27 -0.80
CA SER A 161 -23.43 -5.08 -0.06
C SER A 161 -22.17 -4.36 0.46
N ILE A 162 -22.21 -3.00 0.55
CA ILE A 162 -21.09 -2.22 1.10
C ILE A 162 -20.66 -2.70 2.48
N SER A 163 -21.63 -3.06 3.33
CA SER A 163 -21.33 -3.57 4.67
C SER A 163 -20.44 -4.83 4.61
N LYS A 164 -20.73 -5.75 3.67
CA LYS A 164 -19.89 -6.92 3.44
C LYS A 164 -18.52 -6.52 2.87
N ALA A 165 -18.47 -5.58 1.93
CA ALA A 165 -17.22 -5.10 1.35
C ALA A 165 -16.31 -4.47 2.41
N LEU A 166 -16.84 -3.66 3.32
CA LEU A 166 -16.10 -3.10 4.45
C LEU A 166 -15.60 -4.19 5.41
N ILE A 167 -16.44 -5.18 5.72
CA ILE A 167 -16.05 -6.32 6.55
C ILE A 167 -14.88 -7.06 5.89
N TYR A 168 -15.00 -7.41 4.60
CA TYR A 168 -13.93 -8.10 3.86
C TYR A 168 -12.64 -7.28 3.81
N SER A 169 -12.73 -5.95 3.61
CA SER A 169 -11.55 -5.08 3.60
C SER A 169 -10.87 -5.02 4.97
N ILE A 170 -11.64 -4.78 6.04
CA ILE A 170 -11.10 -4.63 7.39
C ILE A 170 -10.53 -5.96 7.91
N PHE A 171 -11.28 -7.05 7.79
CA PHE A 171 -10.80 -8.37 8.23
C PHE A 171 -9.65 -8.86 7.36
N GLY A 172 -9.70 -8.61 6.04
CA GLY A 172 -8.61 -8.96 5.14
C GLY A 172 -7.31 -8.27 5.53
N VAL A 173 -7.34 -6.96 5.78
CA VAL A 173 -6.17 -6.19 6.25
C VAL A 173 -5.74 -6.61 7.66
N ALA A 174 -6.67 -6.95 8.54
CA ALA A 174 -6.32 -7.40 9.90
C ALA A 174 -5.66 -8.79 9.96
N ILE A 175 -5.81 -9.59 8.90
CA ILE A 175 -5.17 -10.91 8.76
C ILE A 175 -3.78 -10.78 8.10
N LEU A 176 -3.55 -9.75 7.27
CA LEU A 176 -2.27 -9.45 6.64
C LEU A 176 -1.26 -8.92 7.68
#